data_5a56faa7bfe31476ca949a04e17dda04
#
_entry.id   5a56faa7bfe31476ca949a04e17dda04
#
_cell.length_a   1.000
_cell.length_b   1.000
_cell.length_c   1.000
_cell.angle_alpha   90.00
_cell.angle_beta   90.00
_cell.angle_gamma   90.00
#
_symmetry.space_group_name_H-M   'P 1'
#
loop_
_entity.id
_entity.type
_entity.pdbx_description
1 polymer ?
#
loop_
_entity_poly.entity_id
_entity_poly.type
_entity_poly.pdbx_seq_one_letter_code
_entity_poly.pdbx_strand_id
1 'polypeptide(L)'
;MARTATGNEKRTALAGHHHVPLHGEKQTGPTDPNAELAVTLLLRRRHELPELHTALGGKHPQQRRHLSREALAQKHGARSDDIARVSRFARRHKLDLHEIAPHRRSVVLSGKASAIEHAFGIRLVEVEHARGKYRAALGKPTVPVELAGIVHAVLGLNTRPCAKRPKPHRQHAVEPFWTVPEMARAYGFPDTLGGAKQRIALIELGGGYYKQDLQKFFSSLQRPMPSIRSVAVDGARNSPASPDQLQQFFDVLHGRRKLSEVPADVLAAAQATMEVTMDIELAAALAPGADIVVYIAPNTEQGIYNAVSRELSGKEKLPCALSISWGEPETEVSRAYLKSVDSLLRDAAMLGVTVCVSSGDEGAMNGATDGKPRVNFPASSPHALSCGGSTVHASRGRDVRESAWNCVLYGMRGATGGGVSRRFPTPPWQKKHGVPLSPNGRKGRGVPDVAGPADPRRGCAILVGGRRCSSVGTSAVAPLWAALVACLNQELGARCGYIAPLLYNLAASDTNALRQITKGNNGFYQAGPGWNACTGLGSPRLEHLLEALRVAP
;
A
#
# COMPACT_ATOMS: atom_id res chain seq x y z
N MET A 1 -12.68 27.54 -48.61
CA MET A 1 -11.49 28.00 -47.84
C MET A 1 -11.85 28.06 -46.36
N ALA A 2 -11.60 27.01 -45.63
CA ALA A 2 -11.81 26.94 -44.17
C ALA A 2 -10.46 27.23 -43.50
N ARG A 3 -10.36 28.41 -42.87
CA ARG A 3 -9.21 28.78 -42.05
C ARG A 3 -9.16 27.87 -40.81
N THR A 4 -8.22 26.93 -40.75
CA THR A 4 -7.80 26.26 -39.56
C THR A 4 -7.09 27.25 -38.63
N ALA A 5 -7.83 27.79 -37.68
CA ALA A 5 -7.27 28.60 -36.61
C ALA A 5 -6.60 27.67 -35.57
N THR A 6 -5.39 27.20 -35.83
CA THR A 6 -4.49 26.67 -34.81
C THR A 6 -3.82 27.86 -34.13
N GLY A 7 -4.55 28.56 -33.26
CA GLY A 7 -3.97 29.49 -32.32
C GLY A 7 -2.97 28.75 -31.45
N ASN A 8 -1.74 29.25 -31.42
CA ASN A 8 -0.62 28.70 -30.64
C ASN A 8 -0.94 28.81 -29.14
N GLU A 9 -1.73 27.85 -28.62
CA GLU A 9 -2.16 27.84 -27.21
C GLU A 9 -0.90 27.67 -26.35
N LYS A 10 -0.59 28.67 -25.53
CA LYS A 10 0.54 28.55 -24.57
C LYS A 10 0.32 27.37 -23.64
N ARG A 11 1.25 26.44 -23.63
CA ARG A 11 1.20 25.21 -22.84
C ARG A 11 2.33 25.19 -21.81
N THR A 12 2.12 24.48 -20.71
CA THR A 12 3.11 24.27 -19.66
C THR A 12 3.20 22.79 -19.32
N ALA A 13 4.41 22.33 -19.02
CA ALA A 13 4.65 20.95 -18.61
C ALA A 13 4.17 20.70 -17.17
N LEU A 14 3.51 19.59 -16.95
CA LEU A 14 3.15 19.13 -15.60
C LEU A 14 4.39 18.61 -14.88
N ALA A 15 4.67 19.22 -13.72
CA ALA A 15 5.85 18.86 -12.94
C ALA A 15 5.76 17.44 -12.36
N GLY A 16 6.88 16.72 -12.41
CA GLY A 16 6.97 15.39 -11.79
C GLY A 16 6.45 14.23 -12.62
N HIS A 17 5.89 14.48 -13.80
CA HIS A 17 5.46 13.47 -14.76
C HIS A 17 6.62 13.16 -15.71
N HIS A 18 7.36 12.15 -15.40
CA HIS A 18 8.38 11.60 -16.30
C HIS A 18 8.34 10.08 -16.17
N HIS A 19 8.43 9.41 -17.29
CA HIS A 19 8.64 7.98 -17.29
C HIS A 19 10.00 7.69 -16.66
N VAL A 20 10.03 6.78 -15.70
CA VAL A 20 11.27 6.26 -15.11
C VAL A 20 11.50 4.88 -15.71
N PRO A 21 12.37 4.74 -16.73
CA PRO A 21 12.59 3.47 -17.38
C PRO A 21 13.12 2.41 -16.41
N LEU A 22 12.67 1.18 -16.56
CA LEU A 22 13.24 0.04 -15.84
C LEU A 22 14.43 -0.51 -16.62
N HIS A 23 15.39 -1.06 -15.89
CA HIS A 23 16.52 -1.73 -16.52
C HIS A 23 16.04 -2.94 -17.34
N GLY A 24 16.38 -3.00 -18.63
CA GLY A 24 15.92 -4.05 -19.54
C GLY A 24 14.55 -3.82 -20.18
N GLU A 25 13.96 -2.64 -20.02
CA GLU A 25 12.76 -2.22 -20.72
C GLU A 25 13.02 -2.07 -22.23
N LYS A 26 12.12 -2.62 -23.05
CA LYS A 26 12.17 -2.53 -24.52
C LYS A 26 10.89 -1.92 -25.04
N GLN A 27 10.99 -0.83 -25.80
CA GLN A 27 9.87 -0.31 -26.57
C GLN A 27 9.60 -1.23 -27.75
N THR A 28 8.35 -1.66 -27.94
CA THR A 28 7.95 -2.58 -29.01
C THR A 28 7.19 -1.89 -30.15
N GLY A 29 6.72 -0.67 -29.93
CA GLY A 29 6.03 0.12 -30.94
C GLY A 29 5.16 1.24 -30.36
N PRO A 30 4.49 2.02 -31.20
CA PRO A 30 3.49 2.98 -30.74
C PRO A 30 2.24 2.24 -30.22
N THR A 31 1.54 2.84 -29.27
CA THR A 31 0.21 2.35 -28.86
C THR A 31 -0.77 2.52 -30.02
N ASP A 32 -1.72 1.58 -30.17
CA ASP A 32 -2.78 1.69 -31.16
C ASP A 32 -3.50 3.05 -31.01
N PRO A 33 -3.48 3.93 -32.03
CA PRO A 33 -4.10 5.25 -31.95
C PRO A 33 -5.60 5.22 -31.70
N ASN A 34 -6.27 4.11 -31.99
CA ASN A 34 -7.72 3.91 -31.76
C ASN A 34 -8.04 3.22 -30.43
N ALA A 35 -7.05 2.79 -29.67
CA ALA A 35 -7.30 2.18 -28.37
C ALA A 35 -8.02 3.17 -27.44
N GLU A 36 -9.11 2.74 -26.82
CA GLU A 36 -9.84 3.52 -25.82
C GLU A 36 -9.11 3.51 -24.50
N LEU A 37 -8.81 4.68 -24.00
CA LEU A 37 -8.04 4.87 -22.76
C LEU A 37 -8.82 5.75 -21.78
N ALA A 38 -8.58 5.52 -20.49
CA ALA A 38 -9.06 6.39 -19.43
C ALA A 38 -7.89 6.94 -18.61
N VAL A 39 -7.91 8.23 -18.31
CA VAL A 39 -6.94 8.93 -17.49
C VAL A 39 -7.62 9.69 -16.36
N THR A 40 -7.02 9.70 -15.18
CA THR A 40 -7.53 10.40 -14.02
C THR A 40 -6.73 11.69 -13.82
N LEU A 41 -7.39 12.83 -13.98
CA LEU A 41 -6.83 14.15 -13.68
C LEU A 41 -7.07 14.47 -12.21
N LEU A 42 -6.01 14.82 -11.50
CA LEU A 42 -6.06 15.23 -10.10
C LEU A 42 -5.97 16.74 -9.99
N LEU A 43 -6.93 17.34 -9.32
CA LEU A 43 -7.06 18.77 -9.21
C LEU A 43 -6.54 19.28 -7.85
N ARG A 44 -6.14 20.55 -7.81
CA ARG A 44 -5.79 21.23 -6.57
C ARG A 44 -6.95 21.23 -5.57
N ARG A 45 -6.61 21.35 -4.30
CA ARG A 45 -7.59 21.58 -3.23
C ARG A 45 -8.17 22.98 -3.31
N ARG A 46 -9.41 23.12 -2.82
CA ARG A 46 -10.00 24.46 -2.58
C ARG A 46 -9.23 25.19 -1.48
N HIS A 47 -8.94 24.49 -0.38
CA HIS A 47 -8.08 24.96 0.71
C HIS A 47 -7.14 23.82 1.12
N GLU A 48 -5.89 24.14 1.43
CA GLU A 48 -4.93 23.16 1.91
C GLU A 48 -5.36 22.56 3.26
N LEU A 49 -4.93 21.30 3.51
CA LEU A 49 -5.12 20.66 4.81
C LEU A 49 -4.22 21.32 5.85
N PRO A 50 -4.65 21.36 7.13
CA PRO A 50 -3.77 21.76 8.21
C PRO A 50 -2.54 20.83 8.27
N GLU A 51 -1.49 21.27 8.95
CA GLU A 51 -0.34 20.43 9.25
C GLU A 51 -0.79 19.31 10.20
N LEU A 52 -0.63 18.03 9.78
CA LEU A 52 -1.25 16.88 10.46
C LEU A 52 -0.63 16.59 11.82
N HIS A 53 0.69 16.80 11.96
CA HIS A 53 1.35 16.55 13.24
C HIS A 53 0.81 17.50 14.32
N THR A 54 0.63 18.77 13.99
CA THR A 54 0.04 19.77 14.88
C THR A 54 -1.44 19.50 15.14
N ALA A 55 -2.19 19.13 14.09
CA ALA A 55 -3.63 18.91 14.20
C ALA A 55 -4.00 17.63 14.98
N LEU A 56 -3.26 16.54 14.77
CA LEU A 56 -3.58 15.19 15.21
C LEU A 56 -2.44 14.47 15.94
N GLY A 57 -1.18 14.71 15.55
CA GLY A 57 -0.04 13.83 15.84
C GLY A 57 0.30 13.65 17.32
N GLY A 58 0.27 14.72 18.11
CA GLY A 58 0.58 14.69 19.54
C GLY A 58 -0.62 14.41 20.45
N LYS A 59 -1.82 14.23 19.89
CA LYS A 59 -3.05 14.10 20.67
C LYS A 59 -3.43 12.65 20.92
N HIS A 60 -3.97 12.38 22.09
CA HIS A 60 -4.63 11.11 22.39
C HIS A 60 -5.81 10.86 21.42
N PRO A 61 -6.10 9.60 21.00
CA PRO A 61 -7.19 9.31 20.06
C PRO A 61 -8.53 9.94 20.42
N GLN A 62 -8.94 9.95 21.69
CA GLN A 62 -10.18 10.54 22.16
C GLN A 62 -10.23 12.08 22.06
N GLN A 63 -9.07 12.73 21.98
CA GLN A 63 -8.96 14.19 21.81
C GLN A 63 -8.87 14.61 20.34
N ARG A 64 -8.73 13.64 19.41
CA ARG A 64 -8.59 13.93 17.97
C ARG A 64 -9.94 14.30 17.38
N ARG A 65 -9.99 15.42 16.65
CA ARG A 65 -11.16 15.84 15.89
C ARG A 65 -10.94 15.52 14.42
N HIS A 66 -11.49 14.39 13.99
CA HIS A 66 -11.46 14.02 12.58
C HIS A 66 -12.57 14.71 11.80
N LEU A 67 -12.35 14.93 10.50
CA LEU A 67 -13.37 15.46 9.60
C LEU A 67 -14.34 14.34 9.18
N SER A 68 -15.60 14.70 8.92
CA SER A 68 -16.46 13.85 8.11
C SER A 68 -16.07 13.92 6.64
N ARG A 69 -16.53 12.96 5.81
CA ARG A 69 -16.34 13.00 4.35
C ARG A 69 -16.92 14.27 3.74
N GLU A 70 -18.09 14.68 4.19
CA GLU A 70 -18.79 15.89 3.74
C GLU A 70 -17.97 17.14 4.08
N ALA A 71 -17.46 17.24 5.31
CA ALA A 71 -16.63 18.36 5.74
C ALA A 71 -15.30 18.41 4.96
N LEU A 72 -14.68 17.26 4.72
CA LEU A 72 -13.46 17.17 3.90
C LEU A 72 -13.75 17.60 2.46
N ALA A 73 -14.83 17.10 1.86
CA ALA A 73 -15.26 17.46 0.50
C ALA A 73 -15.59 18.95 0.37
N GLN A 74 -16.35 19.49 1.31
CA GLN A 74 -16.77 20.90 1.30
C GLN A 74 -15.58 21.85 1.45
N LYS A 75 -14.68 21.57 2.40
CA LYS A 75 -13.55 22.46 2.70
C LYS A 75 -12.36 22.26 1.76
N HIS A 76 -12.06 21.02 1.37
CA HIS A 76 -10.82 20.64 0.71
C HIS A 76 -11.00 19.97 -0.66
N GLY A 77 -12.24 19.78 -1.12
CA GLY A 77 -12.55 19.27 -2.46
C GLY A 77 -12.09 20.18 -3.59
N ALA A 78 -12.34 19.81 -4.83
CA ALA A 78 -12.08 20.64 -6.00
C ALA A 78 -13.08 21.81 -6.10
N ARG A 79 -12.65 22.90 -6.73
CA ARG A 79 -13.52 24.04 -7.05
C ARG A 79 -14.35 23.75 -8.30
N SER A 80 -15.60 24.19 -8.33
CA SER A 80 -16.47 24.07 -9.51
C SER A 80 -15.87 24.72 -10.75
N ASP A 81 -15.24 25.90 -10.60
CA ASP A 81 -14.59 26.61 -11.69
C ASP A 81 -13.42 25.83 -12.29
N ASP A 82 -12.62 25.16 -11.44
CA ASP A 82 -11.50 24.32 -11.89
C ASP A 82 -12.04 23.13 -12.71
N ILE A 83 -13.11 22.49 -12.24
CA ILE A 83 -13.80 21.42 -12.97
C ILE A 83 -14.35 21.91 -14.30
N ALA A 84 -15.00 23.09 -14.32
CA ALA A 84 -15.53 23.68 -15.56
C ALA A 84 -14.42 23.95 -16.60
N ARG A 85 -13.22 24.38 -16.16
CA ARG A 85 -12.05 24.57 -17.03
C ARG A 85 -11.55 23.24 -17.60
N VAL A 86 -11.44 22.20 -16.77
CA VAL A 86 -11.07 20.85 -17.22
C VAL A 86 -12.12 20.28 -18.19
N SER A 87 -13.40 20.51 -17.94
CA SER A 87 -14.48 20.08 -18.84
C SER A 87 -14.43 20.75 -20.21
N ARG A 88 -14.05 22.03 -20.27
CA ARG A 88 -13.82 22.74 -21.57
C ARG A 88 -12.61 22.17 -22.30
N PHE A 89 -11.52 21.88 -21.59
CA PHE A 89 -10.34 21.23 -22.13
C PHE A 89 -10.67 19.85 -22.72
N ALA A 90 -11.41 19.00 -21.98
CA ALA A 90 -11.83 17.70 -22.47
C ALA A 90 -12.60 17.78 -23.79
N ARG A 91 -13.63 18.64 -23.83
CA ARG A 91 -14.44 18.84 -25.06
C ARG A 91 -13.62 19.33 -26.25
N ARG A 92 -12.69 20.28 -26.03
CA ARG A 92 -11.80 20.81 -27.09
C ARG A 92 -10.93 19.70 -27.70
N HIS A 93 -10.52 18.72 -26.89
CA HIS A 93 -9.67 17.60 -27.31
C HIS A 93 -10.45 16.31 -27.65
N LYS A 94 -11.80 16.40 -27.77
CA LYS A 94 -12.67 15.26 -28.08
C LYS A 94 -12.49 14.09 -27.07
N LEU A 95 -12.36 14.45 -25.78
CA LEU A 95 -12.32 13.50 -24.67
C LEU A 95 -13.65 13.52 -23.94
N ASP A 96 -14.15 12.36 -23.57
CA ASP A 96 -15.37 12.18 -22.81
C ASP A 96 -15.11 12.38 -21.31
N LEU A 97 -16.07 13.02 -20.63
CA LEU A 97 -16.10 13.16 -19.19
C LEU A 97 -16.74 11.91 -18.58
N HIS A 98 -15.92 10.92 -18.26
CA HIS A 98 -16.40 9.64 -17.73
C HIS A 98 -16.89 9.76 -16.28
N GLU A 99 -16.14 10.48 -15.43
CA GLU A 99 -16.52 10.73 -14.04
C GLU A 99 -16.02 12.11 -13.58
N ILE A 100 -16.87 12.83 -12.86
CA ILE A 100 -16.52 14.07 -12.16
C ILE A 100 -16.76 13.85 -10.67
N ALA A 101 -15.68 13.86 -9.89
CA ALA A 101 -15.73 13.64 -8.45
C ALA A 101 -15.07 14.79 -7.66
N PRO A 102 -15.79 15.91 -7.43
CA PRO A 102 -15.26 17.10 -6.76
C PRO A 102 -14.71 16.79 -5.37
N HIS A 103 -15.38 15.91 -4.64
CA HIS A 103 -14.99 15.45 -3.30
C HIS A 103 -13.68 14.66 -3.31
N ARG A 104 -13.35 13.96 -4.40
CA ARG A 104 -12.08 13.27 -4.63
C ARG A 104 -11.05 14.15 -5.34
N ARG A 105 -11.42 15.34 -5.73
CA ARG A 105 -10.59 16.24 -6.54
C ARG A 105 -10.13 15.60 -7.85
N SER A 106 -10.97 14.76 -8.44
CA SER A 106 -10.63 14.00 -9.63
C SER A 106 -11.66 14.18 -10.73
N VAL A 107 -11.17 14.15 -11.96
CA VAL A 107 -11.95 14.05 -13.19
C VAL A 107 -11.37 12.93 -14.04
N VAL A 108 -12.18 11.94 -14.39
CA VAL A 108 -11.78 10.86 -15.28
C VAL A 108 -12.19 11.24 -16.70
N LEU A 109 -11.22 11.30 -17.59
CA LEU A 109 -11.40 11.51 -19.02
C LEU A 109 -11.14 10.20 -19.76
N SER A 110 -11.96 9.93 -20.79
CA SER A 110 -11.75 8.79 -21.70
C SER A 110 -11.74 9.23 -23.14
N GLY A 111 -11.14 8.41 -24.01
CA GLY A 111 -11.08 8.62 -25.45
C GLY A 111 -9.95 7.87 -26.11
N LYS A 112 -9.82 8.03 -27.42
CA LYS A 112 -8.79 7.37 -28.22
C LYS A 112 -7.38 7.76 -27.76
N ALA A 113 -6.43 6.84 -27.86
CA ALA A 113 -5.02 7.08 -27.55
C ALA A 113 -4.47 8.32 -28.29
N SER A 114 -4.79 8.46 -29.58
CA SER A 114 -4.40 9.62 -30.38
C SER A 114 -4.95 10.95 -29.84
N ALA A 115 -6.18 10.96 -29.30
CA ALA A 115 -6.76 12.15 -28.67
C ALA A 115 -6.06 12.50 -27.34
N ILE A 116 -5.73 11.48 -26.53
CA ILE A 116 -4.96 11.62 -25.28
C ILE A 116 -3.54 12.16 -25.58
N GLU A 117 -2.84 11.59 -26.58
CA GLU A 117 -1.52 12.06 -27.01
C GLU A 117 -1.55 13.55 -27.39
N HIS A 118 -2.53 13.92 -28.23
CA HIS A 118 -2.72 15.30 -28.65
C HIS A 118 -3.08 16.23 -27.47
N ALA A 119 -3.99 15.80 -26.61
CA ALA A 119 -4.45 16.58 -25.46
C ALA A 119 -3.30 16.90 -24.50
N PHE A 120 -2.39 15.96 -24.27
CA PHE A 120 -1.31 16.11 -23.29
C PHE A 120 0.07 16.35 -23.91
N GLY A 121 0.20 16.38 -25.24
CA GLY A 121 1.46 16.64 -25.95
C GLY A 121 2.52 15.59 -25.65
N ILE A 122 2.16 14.32 -25.66
CA ILE A 122 3.01 13.15 -25.38
C ILE A 122 2.91 12.13 -26.50
N ARG A 123 3.76 11.10 -26.46
CA ARG A 123 3.61 9.88 -27.25
C ARG A 123 3.40 8.69 -26.32
N LEU A 124 2.48 7.80 -26.69
CA LEU A 124 2.23 6.56 -26.00
C LEU A 124 2.88 5.39 -26.75
N VAL A 125 3.62 4.57 -26.03
CA VAL A 125 4.35 3.44 -26.59
C VAL A 125 4.07 2.18 -25.80
N GLU A 126 4.05 1.06 -26.49
CA GLU A 126 4.02 -0.26 -25.87
C GLU A 126 5.43 -0.66 -25.46
N VAL A 127 5.53 -1.25 -24.29
CA VAL A 127 6.78 -1.65 -23.65
C VAL A 127 6.69 -3.09 -23.20
N GLU A 128 7.76 -3.83 -23.43
CA GLU A 128 7.95 -5.18 -22.92
C GLU A 128 9.08 -5.20 -21.89
N HIS A 129 8.81 -5.85 -20.76
CA HIS A 129 9.74 -5.99 -19.65
C HIS A 129 9.47 -7.32 -18.91
N ALA A 130 10.39 -7.76 -18.07
CA ALA A 130 10.21 -8.95 -17.22
C ALA A 130 8.97 -8.89 -16.29
N ARG A 131 8.42 -7.70 -16.05
CA ARG A 131 7.18 -7.47 -15.27
C ARG A 131 5.91 -7.58 -16.12
N GLY A 132 6.03 -7.80 -17.43
CA GLY A 132 4.92 -7.88 -18.37
C GLY A 132 4.95 -6.79 -19.43
N LYS A 133 3.90 -6.76 -20.26
CA LYS A 133 3.66 -5.73 -21.27
C LYS A 133 2.85 -4.59 -20.67
N TYR A 134 3.20 -3.36 -21.00
CA TYR A 134 2.51 -2.17 -20.53
C TYR A 134 2.70 -0.98 -21.45
N ARG A 135 1.87 0.03 -21.30
CA ARG A 135 1.98 1.30 -22.01
C ARG A 135 2.79 2.29 -21.19
N ALA A 136 3.69 3.02 -21.85
CA ALA A 136 4.45 4.12 -21.27
C ALA A 136 4.20 5.42 -22.03
N ALA A 137 4.20 6.54 -21.31
CA ALA A 137 4.15 7.88 -21.91
C ALA A 137 5.56 8.44 -22.07
N LEU A 138 5.94 8.74 -23.32
CA LEU A 138 7.19 9.42 -23.64
C LEU A 138 6.96 10.94 -23.70
N GLY A 139 7.86 11.69 -23.10
CA GLY A 139 7.75 13.15 -22.97
C GLY A 139 7.17 13.57 -21.62
N LYS A 140 7.05 14.85 -21.43
CA LYS A 140 6.42 15.46 -20.24
C LYS A 140 5.01 15.89 -20.61
N PRO A 141 3.95 15.37 -20.00
CA PRO A 141 2.60 15.82 -20.25
C PRO A 141 2.48 17.34 -20.06
N THR A 142 1.84 18.00 -21.02
CA THR A 142 1.59 19.43 -20.99
C THR A 142 0.10 19.71 -20.93
N VAL A 143 -0.26 20.85 -20.34
CA VAL A 143 -1.62 21.37 -20.34
C VAL A 143 -1.61 22.85 -20.73
N PRO A 144 -2.74 23.43 -21.19
CA PRO A 144 -2.88 24.87 -21.37
C PRO A 144 -2.48 25.61 -20.09
N VAL A 145 -1.90 26.80 -20.23
CA VAL A 145 -1.48 27.66 -19.10
C VAL A 145 -2.63 27.91 -18.12
N GLU A 146 -3.86 28.02 -18.63
CA GLU A 146 -5.07 28.20 -17.81
C GLU A 146 -5.38 27.00 -16.87
N LEU A 147 -4.81 25.82 -17.15
CA LEU A 147 -4.89 24.62 -16.29
C LEU A 147 -3.63 24.42 -15.43
N ALA A 148 -2.59 25.26 -15.65
CA ALA A 148 -1.41 25.25 -14.80
C ALA A 148 -1.79 25.57 -13.35
N GLY A 149 -1.27 24.79 -12.40
CA GLY A 149 -1.64 24.94 -10.98
C GLY A 149 -3.05 24.45 -10.62
N ILE A 150 -3.90 24.11 -11.59
CA ILE A 150 -5.18 23.43 -11.36
C ILE A 150 -5.00 21.92 -11.40
N VAL A 151 -4.39 21.40 -12.48
CA VAL A 151 -4.10 19.98 -12.66
C VAL A 151 -2.75 19.65 -12.01
N HIS A 152 -2.77 18.88 -10.94
CA HIS A 152 -1.58 18.46 -10.21
C HIS A 152 -0.97 17.19 -10.76
N ALA A 153 -1.81 16.26 -11.24
CA ALA A 153 -1.37 15.01 -11.83
C ALA A 153 -2.36 14.47 -12.88
N VAL A 154 -1.83 13.68 -13.80
CA VAL A 154 -2.58 12.86 -14.75
C VAL A 154 -2.10 11.42 -14.59
N LEU A 155 -2.94 10.54 -14.03
CA LEU A 155 -2.67 9.12 -13.86
C LEU A 155 -3.31 8.32 -14.99
N GLY A 156 -2.75 7.14 -15.30
CA GLY A 156 -3.26 6.27 -16.36
C GLY A 156 -2.59 6.46 -17.73
N LEU A 157 -1.68 7.42 -17.88
CA LEU A 157 -0.82 7.53 -19.06
C LEU A 157 0.19 6.40 -19.13
N ASN A 158 0.67 5.93 -17.97
CA ASN A 158 1.56 4.80 -17.80
C ASN A 158 0.79 3.68 -17.09
N THR A 159 0.81 2.46 -17.67
CA THR A 159 0.14 1.28 -17.10
C THR A 159 1.14 0.25 -16.58
N ARG A 160 2.38 0.65 -16.35
CA ARG A 160 3.40 -0.21 -15.77
C ARG A 160 2.89 -0.79 -14.44
N PRO A 161 3.07 -2.11 -14.22
CA PRO A 161 2.78 -2.72 -12.93
C PRO A 161 3.57 -2.02 -11.82
N CYS A 162 2.87 -1.44 -10.85
CA CYS A 162 3.45 -0.64 -9.77
C CYS A 162 3.77 -1.44 -8.52
N ALA A 163 3.45 -2.73 -8.51
CA ALA A 163 3.85 -3.63 -7.45
C ALA A 163 4.72 -4.74 -8.01
N LYS A 164 5.93 -4.84 -7.47
CA LYS A 164 6.77 -6.00 -7.68
C LYS A 164 6.17 -7.17 -6.93
N ARG A 165 6.04 -8.30 -7.62
CA ARG A 165 5.80 -9.58 -6.98
C ARG A 165 7.16 -10.25 -6.78
N PRO A 166 7.52 -10.65 -5.55
CA PRO A 166 8.74 -11.43 -5.32
C PRO A 166 8.70 -12.66 -6.21
N LYS A 167 9.82 -13.01 -6.86
CA LYS A 167 9.87 -14.27 -7.60
C LYS A 167 9.64 -15.42 -6.64
N PRO A 168 8.73 -16.37 -6.95
CA PRO A 168 8.54 -17.54 -6.12
C PRO A 168 9.88 -18.30 -6.02
N HIS A 169 10.25 -18.67 -4.82
CA HIS A 169 11.44 -19.46 -4.55
C HIS A 169 11.04 -20.83 -4.04
N ARG A 170 11.91 -21.82 -4.26
CA ARG A 170 11.84 -23.09 -3.55
C ARG A 170 11.78 -22.80 -2.07
N GLN A 171 10.58 -22.60 -1.58
CA GLN A 171 10.29 -22.82 -0.18
C GLN A 171 10.15 -24.33 -0.08
N HIS A 172 11.05 -24.99 0.62
CA HIS A 172 10.71 -26.30 1.17
C HIS A 172 9.35 -26.12 1.81
N ALA A 173 8.42 -27.07 1.65
CA ALA A 173 7.12 -27.02 2.27
C ALA A 173 7.33 -26.76 3.76
N VAL A 174 7.22 -25.48 4.15
CA VAL A 174 7.45 -25.07 5.53
C VAL A 174 6.08 -25.17 6.17
N GLU A 175 5.93 -26.13 7.07
CA GLU A 175 4.73 -26.19 7.89
C GLU A 175 4.59 -24.88 8.66
N PRO A 176 3.38 -24.28 8.67
CA PRO A 176 3.13 -23.06 9.42
C PRO A 176 3.50 -23.23 10.89
N PHE A 177 4.21 -22.24 11.43
CA PHE A 177 4.64 -22.25 12.83
C PHE A 177 3.48 -22.02 13.79
N TRP A 178 2.52 -21.16 13.38
CA TRP A 178 1.38 -20.78 14.19
C TRP A 178 0.05 -20.92 13.45
N THR A 179 -0.99 -21.13 14.22
CA THR A 179 -2.34 -20.70 13.84
C THR A 179 -2.47 -19.19 14.13
N VAL A 180 -3.41 -18.50 13.46
CA VAL A 180 -3.63 -17.08 13.71
C VAL A 180 -4.04 -16.79 15.16
N PRO A 181 -4.88 -17.59 15.84
CA PRO A 181 -5.17 -17.43 17.27
C PRO A 181 -3.94 -17.55 18.19
N GLU A 182 -2.99 -18.45 17.88
CA GLU A 182 -1.74 -18.56 18.65
C GLU A 182 -0.88 -17.33 18.49
N MET A 183 -0.76 -16.79 17.27
CA MET A 183 -0.09 -15.53 17.02
C MET A 183 -0.78 -14.37 17.73
N ALA A 184 -2.10 -14.30 17.69
CA ALA A 184 -2.88 -13.27 18.40
C ALA A 184 -2.53 -13.25 19.90
N ARG A 185 -2.52 -14.40 20.57
CA ARG A 185 -2.13 -14.49 21.98
C ARG A 185 -0.69 -14.06 22.23
N ALA A 186 0.25 -14.43 21.35
CA ALA A 186 1.66 -14.08 21.47
C ALA A 186 1.92 -12.56 21.37
N TYR A 187 1.10 -11.85 20.58
CA TYR A 187 1.15 -10.40 20.43
C TYR A 187 0.18 -9.65 21.35
N GLY A 188 -0.47 -10.36 22.29
CA GLY A 188 -1.30 -9.77 23.33
C GLY A 188 -2.67 -9.29 22.84
N PHE A 189 -3.22 -9.88 21.77
CA PHE A 189 -4.62 -9.65 21.39
C PHE A 189 -5.53 -10.28 22.45
N PRO A 190 -6.34 -9.50 23.18
CA PRO A 190 -7.28 -10.04 24.12
C PRO A 190 -8.39 -10.83 23.43
N ASP A 191 -8.82 -11.95 24.02
CA ASP A 191 -9.92 -12.76 23.47
C ASP A 191 -11.25 -12.00 23.40
N THR A 192 -11.41 -10.94 24.19
CA THR A 192 -12.59 -10.07 24.23
C THR A 192 -12.64 -9.00 23.14
N LEU A 193 -11.51 -8.74 22.47
CA LEU A 193 -11.39 -7.70 21.45
C LEU A 193 -11.27 -8.31 20.05
N GLY A 194 -12.35 -8.22 19.30
CA GLY A 194 -12.40 -8.71 17.93
C GLY A 194 -12.57 -7.62 16.87
N GLY A 195 -12.39 -6.34 17.20
CA GLY A 195 -12.67 -5.23 16.29
C GLY A 195 -14.16 -5.02 16.05
N ALA A 196 -15.03 -5.30 17.05
CA ALA A 196 -16.47 -5.19 16.91
C ALA A 196 -16.89 -3.79 16.44
N LYS A 197 -17.84 -3.75 15.51
CA LYS A 197 -18.32 -2.52 14.85
C LYS A 197 -17.23 -1.74 14.10
N GLN A 198 -16.05 -2.32 13.88
CA GLN A 198 -15.02 -1.72 13.04
C GLN A 198 -15.13 -2.23 11.59
N ARG A 199 -14.42 -1.58 10.69
CA ARG A 199 -14.27 -1.97 9.29
C ARG A 199 -12.80 -1.85 8.91
N ILE A 200 -12.27 -2.87 8.24
CA ILE A 200 -10.93 -2.87 7.65
C ILE A 200 -11.09 -2.94 6.14
N ALA A 201 -10.37 -2.10 5.42
CA ALA A 201 -10.31 -2.16 3.97
C ALA A 201 -8.94 -2.67 3.53
N LEU A 202 -8.93 -3.64 2.62
CA LEU A 202 -7.75 -4.21 1.99
C LEU A 202 -7.66 -3.70 0.56
N ILE A 203 -6.50 -3.21 0.16
CA ILE A 203 -6.25 -2.69 -1.21
C ILE A 203 -5.43 -3.72 -1.96
N GLU A 204 -6.04 -4.33 -2.98
CA GLU A 204 -5.47 -5.45 -3.71
C GLU A 204 -5.27 -5.12 -5.19
N LEU A 205 -4.18 -5.61 -5.77
CA LEU A 205 -3.79 -5.34 -7.15
C LEU A 205 -3.93 -6.58 -8.05
N GLY A 206 -5.17 -6.83 -8.46
CA GLY A 206 -5.57 -8.03 -9.19
C GLY A 206 -5.72 -9.24 -8.27
N GLY A 207 -5.82 -10.43 -8.84
CA GLY A 207 -6.06 -11.68 -8.10
C GLY A 207 -7.47 -11.78 -7.55
N GLY A 208 -7.58 -12.49 -6.45
CA GLY A 208 -8.86 -12.72 -5.79
C GLY A 208 -8.77 -13.86 -4.78
N TYR A 209 -9.90 -14.29 -4.28
CA TYR A 209 -10.02 -15.33 -3.28
C TYR A 209 -11.20 -16.26 -3.58
N TYR A 210 -11.09 -17.49 -3.13
CA TYR A 210 -12.18 -18.46 -3.15
C TYR A 210 -12.96 -18.40 -1.84
N LYS A 211 -14.27 -18.16 -1.91
CA LYS A 211 -15.13 -18.14 -0.73
C LYS A 211 -15.07 -19.46 0.06
N GLN A 212 -14.92 -20.57 -0.65
CA GLN A 212 -14.81 -21.90 -0.03
C GLN A 212 -13.53 -22.05 0.83
N ASP A 213 -12.42 -21.45 0.41
CA ASP A 213 -11.18 -21.47 1.20
C ASP A 213 -11.38 -20.71 2.51
N LEU A 214 -11.97 -19.50 2.45
CA LEU A 214 -12.29 -18.74 3.64
C LEU A 214 -13.23 -19.50 4.58
N GLN A 215 -14.28 -20.13 4.04
CA GLN A 215 -15.20 -20.95 4.85
C GLN A 215 -14.47 -22.09 5.57
N LYS A 216 -13.61 -22.84 4.85
CA LYS A 216 -12.80 -23.93 5.42
C LYS A 216 -11.80 -23.41 6.44
N PHE A 217 -11.14 -22.27 6.15
CA PHE A 217 -10.19 -21.64 7.06
C PHE A 217 -10.84 -21.27 8.39
N PHE A 218 -11.96 -20.51 8.38
CA PHE A 218 -12.67 -20.12 9.61
C PHE A 218 -13.27 -21.32 10.34
N SER A 219 -13.77 -22.33 9.62
CA SER A 219 -14.23 -23.60 10.24
C SER A 219 -13.09 -24.33 10.96
N SER A 220 -11.87 -24.34 10.39
CA SER A 220 -10.70 -24.94 11.01
C SER A 220 -10.27 -24.22 12.31
N LEU A 221 -10.58 -22.94 12.43
CA LEU A 221 -10.35 -22.13 13.63
C LEU A 221 -11.50 -22.23 14.64
N GLN A 222 -12.56 -22.97 14.32
CA GLN A 222 -13.80 -23.06 15.11
C GLN A 222 -14.42 -21.66 15.38
N ARG A 223 -14.34 -20.77 14.39
CA ARG A 223 -14.85 -19.40 14.44
C ARG A 223 -15.84 -19.12 13.30
N PRO A 224 -16.87 -18.30 13.54
CA PRO A 224 -17.73 -17.85 12.44
C PRO A 224 -16.91 -17.00 11.45
N MET A 225 -17.18 -17.17 10.15
CA MET A 225 -16.60 -16.31 9.12
C MET A 225 -17.20 -14.90 9.24
N PRO A 226 -16.38 -13.85 9.37
CA PRO A 226 -16.88 -12.48 9.43
C PRO A 226 -17.45 -12.03 8.07
N SER A 227 -18.03 -10.83 8.05
CA SER A 227 -18.51 -10.19 6.81
C SER A 227 -17.31 -9.85 5.91
N ILE A 228 -17.22 -10.50 4.76
CA ILE A 228 -16.16 -10.27 3.77
C ILE A 228 -16.80 -10.00 2.42
N ARG A 229 -16.48 -8.87 1.79
CA ARG A 229 -16.97 -8.51 0.46
C ARG A 229 -15.89 -7.84 -0.37
N SER A 230 -15.97 -8.00 -1.69
CA SER A 230 -15.08 -7.34 -2.64
C SER A 230 -15.76 -6.16 -3.35
N VAL A 231 -14.97 -5.17 -3.72
CA VAL A 231 -15.35 -4.01 -4.51
C VAL A 231 -14.45 -3.93 -5.73
N ALA A 232 -15.06 -3.94 -6.91
CA ALA A 232 -14.36 -3.79 -8.18
C ALA A 232 -13.92 -2.33 -8.38
N VAL A 233 -12.67 -2.12 -8.81
CA VAL A 233 -12.12 -0.80 -9.14
C VAL A 233 -11.56 -0.84 -10.56
N ASP A 234 -11.90 0.14 -11.38
CA ASP A 234 -11.40 0.28 -12.77
C ASP A 234 -11.53 -1.02 -13.58
N GLY A 235 -12.64 -1.75 -13.42
CA GLY A 235 -12.92 -3.00 -14.11
C GLY A 235 -12.28 -4.26 -13.52
N ALA A 236 -11.31 -4.14 -12.62
CA ALA A 236 -10.75 -5.29 -11.90
C ALA A 236 -11.75 -5.81 -10.85
N ARG A 237 -11.85 -7.13 -10.73
CA ARG A 237 -12.81 -7.80 -9.85
C ARG A 237 -12.19 -9.03 -9.21
N ASN A 238 -12.86 -9.61 -8.23
CA ASN A 238 -12.44 -10.87 -7.63
C ASN A 238 -12.29 -11.96 -8.70
N SER A 239 -11.05 -12.28 -9.04
CA SER A 239 -10.68 -13.24 -10.07
C SER A 239 -9.47 -14.06 -9.61
N PRO A 240 -9.68 -15.06 -8.73
CA PRO A 240 -8.59 -15.90 -8.26
C PRO A 240 -8.01 -16.73 -9.42
N ALA A 241 -6.72 -17.07 -9.32
CA ALA A 241 -6.08 -17.99 -10.23
C ALA A 241 -6.80 -19.33 -10.25
N SER A 242 -6.89 -19.99 -11.41
CA SER A 242 -7.54 -21.29 -11.52
C SER A 242 -6.83 -22.36 -10.66
N PRO A 243 -7.50 -23.47 -10.32
CA PRO A 243 -6.88 -24.58 -9.58
C PRO A 243 -5.60 -25.08 -10.26
N ASP A 244 -5.58 -25.15 -11.59
CA ASP A 244 -4.40 -25.59 -12.35
C ASP A 244 -3.24 -24.58 -12.27
N GLN A 245 -3.54 -23.27 -12.31
CA GLN A 245 -2.55 -22.23 -12.13
C GLN A 245 -1.96 -22.25 -10.72
N LEU A 246 -2.80 -22.43 -9.70
CA LEU A 246 -2.34 -22.61 -8.32
C LEU A 246 -1.51 -23.88 -8.16
N GLN A 247 -1.92 -25.00 -8.81
CA GLN A 247 -1.13 -26.25 -8.78
C GLN A 247 0.27 -26.02 -9.35
N GLN A 248 0.40 -25.38 -10.53
CA GLN A 248 1.68 -25.06 -11.14
C GLN A 248 2.55 -24.19 -10.21
N PHE A 249 1.95 -23.20 -9.57
CA PHE A 249 2.64 -22.33 -8.60
C PHE A 249 3.16 -23.13 -7.39
N PHE A 250 2.33 -23.98 -6.79
CA PHE A 250 2.73 -24.83 -5.68
C PHE A 250 3.81 -25.85 -6.10
N ASP A 251 3.78 -26.34 -7.32
CA ASP A 251 4.82 -27.23 -7.83
C ASP A 251 6.18 -26.53 -7.93
N VAL A 252 6.18 -25.23 -8.28
CA VAL A 252 7.41 -24.40 -8.21
C VAL A 252 7.87 -24.21 -6.78
N LEU A 253 6.96 -23.90 -5.84
CA LEU A 253 7.30 -23.70 -4.42
C LEU A 253 7.88 -24.99 -3.79
N HIS A 254 7.36 -26.15 -4.16
CA HIS A 254 7.83 -27.44 -3.66
C HIS A 254 9.02 -28.01 -4.46
N GLY A 255 9.51 -27.29 -5.47
CA GLY A 255 10.63 -27.73 -6.29
C GLY A 255 10.32 -28.87 -7.25
N ARG A 256 9.05 -29.20 -7.46
CA ARG A 256 8.58 -30.21 -8.43
C ARG A 256 8.60 -29.70 -9.87
N ARG A 257 8.63 -28.36 -10.05
CA ARG A 257 8.70 -27.69 -11.34
C ARG A 257 9.68 -26.53 -11.28
N LYS A 258 10.40 -26.26 -12.39
CA LYS A 258 11.29 -25.08 -12.47
C LYS A 258 10.46 -23.81 -12.71
N LEU A 259 10.92 -22.69 -12.15
CA LEU A 259 10.28 -21.39 -12.34
C LEU A 259 10.18 -20.99 -13.84
N SER A 260 11.19 -21.35 -14.64
CA SER A 260 11.24 -21.07 -16.08
C SER A 260 10.25 -21.88 -16.93
N GLU A 261 9.63 -22.91 -16.34
CA GLU A 261 8.67 -23.79 -17.03
C GLU A 261 7.22 -23.33 -16.82
N VAL A 262 7.00 -22.27 -16.02
CA VAL A 262 5.66 -21.73 -15.75
C VAL A 262 5.55 -20.33 -16.36
N PRO A 263 4.49 -20.06 -17.16
CA PRO A 263 4.26 -18.74 -17.74
C PRO A 263 4.19 -17.64 -16.66
N ALA A 264 4.74 -16.46 -16.98
CA ALA A 264 4.82 -15.36 -16.02
C ALA A 264 3.46 -14.84 -15.55
N ASP A 265 2.45 -14.88 -16.40
CA ASP A 265 1.06 -14.51 -16.09
C ASP A 265 0.40 -15.51 -15.13
N VAL A 266 0.66 -16.81 -15.29
CA VAL A 266 0.21 -17.88 -14.38
C VAL A 266 0.80 -17.65 -12.99
N LEU A 267 2.12 -17.41 -12.90
CA LEU A 267 2.78 -17.10 -11.63
C LEU A 267 2.21 -15.82 -11.01
N ALA A 268 1.99 -14.81 -11.82
CA ALA A 268 1.44 -13.54 -11.37
C ALA A 268 0.02 -13.69 -10.82
N ALA A 269 -0.85 -14.45 -11.48
CA ALA A 269 -2.22 -14.70 -11.03
C ALA A 269 -2.25 -15.50 -9.71
N ALA A 270 -1.43 -16.55 -9.61
CA ALA A 270 -1.34 -17.37 -8.40
C ALA A 270 -0.80 -16.59 -7.20
N GLN A 271 0.25 -15.79 -7.39
CA GLN A 271 0.80 -14.95 -6.34
C GLN A 271 -0.21 -13.90 -5.86
N ALA A 272 -0.95 -13.27 -6.78
CA ALA A 272 -1.99 -12.32 -6.39
C ALA A 272 -3.12 -13.00 -5.62
N THR A 273 -3.49 -14.23 -5.98
CA THR A 273 -4.49 -15.01 -5.24
C THR A 273 -4.01 -15.35 -3.83
N MET A 274 -2.74 -15.75 -3.69
CA MET A 274 -2.13 -16.02 -2.39
C MET A 274 -2.11 -14.76 -1.52
N GLU A 275 -1.71 -13.61 -2.07
CA GLU A 275 -1.66 -12.33 -1.38
C GLU A 275 -3.03 -11.92 -0.85
N VAL A 276 -4.04 -11.84 -1.75
CA VAL A 276 -5.41 -11.45 -1.39
C VAL A 276 -6.00 -12.37 -0.32
N THR A 277 -5.81 -13.68 -0.46
CA THR A 277 -6.33 -14.65 0.51
C THR A 277 -5.66 -14.51 1.86
N MET A 278 -4.32 -14.36 1.89
CA MET A 278 -3.54 -14.15 3.11
C MET A 278 -3.96 -12.89 3.87
N ASP A 279 -4.09 -11.77 3.17
CA ASP A 279 -4.48 -10.49 3.78
C ASP A 279 -5.86 -10.57 4.41
N ILE A 280 -6.82 -11.22 3.72
CA ILE A 280 -8.17 -11.45 4.25
C ILE A 280 -8.13 -12.33 5.48
N GLU A 281 -7.47 -13.49 5.41
CA GLU A 281 -7.45 -14.47 6.50
C GLU A 281 -6.78 -13.92 7.75
N LEU A 282 -5.67 -13.17 7.60
CA LEU A 282 -4.98 -12.56 8.73
C LEU A 282 -5.81 -11.42 9.34
N ALA A 283 -6.27 -10.46 8.55
CA ALA A 283 -7.07 -9.34 9.06
C ALA A 283 -8.34 -9.82 9.75
N ALA A 284 -9.06 -10.74 9.12
CA ALA A 284 -10.35 -11.24 9.59
C ALA A 284 -10.22 -12.18 10.81
N ALA A 285 -9.17 -12.99 10.88
CA ALA A 285 -8.97 -13.87 12.03
C ALA A 285 -8.43 -13.14 13.26
N LEU A 286 -7.67 -12.04 13.09
CA LEU A 286 -7.18 -11.18 14.18
C LEU A 286 -8.25 -10.19 14.68
N ALA A 287 -9.17 -9.79 13.81
CA ALA A 287 -10.28 -8.89 14.15
C ALA A 287 -11.63 -9.51 13.69
N PRO A 288 -12.06 -10.64 14.29
CA PRO A 288 -13.22 -11.41 13.82
C PRO A 288 -14.56 -10.69 13.94
N GLY A 289 -14.65 -9.61 14.68
CA GLY A 289 -15.83 -8.75 14.78
C GLY A 289 -15.83 -7.57 13.79
N ALA A 290 -14.80 -7.42 12.95
CA ALA A 290 -14.72 -6.36 11.97
C ALA A 290 -15.29 -6.79 10.61
N ASP A 291 -15.88 -5.84 9.87
CA ASP A 291 -16.22 -6.01 8.46
C ASP A 291 -14.95 -5.88 7.60
N ILE A 292 -14.71 -6.83 6.70
CA ILE A 292 -13.60 -6.79 5.76
C ILE A 292 -14.09 -6.40 4.37
N VAL A 293 -13.50 -5.36 3.79
CA VAL A 293 -13.81 -4.92 2.43
C VAL A 293 -12.56 -4.94 1.58
N VAL A 294 -12.59 -5.71 0.50
CA VAL A 294 -11.46 -5.95 -0.39
C VAL A 294 -11.64 -5.14 -1.68
N TYR A 295 -10.83 -4.09 -1.85
CA TYR A 295 -10.82 -3.28 -3.07
C TYR A 295 -9.85 -3.88 -4.08
N ILE A 296 -10.37 -4.44 -5.16
CA ILE A 296 -9.54 -5.08 -6.20
C ILE A 296 -9.40 -4.11 -7.36
N ALA A 297 -8.17 -3.67 -7.61
CA ALA A 297 -7.81 -2.70 -8.63
C ALA A 297 -6.79 -3.29 -9.64
N PRO A 298 -6.64 -2.70 -10.84
CA PRO A 298 -5.51 -3.02 -11.70
C PRO A 298 -4.18 -2.71 -11.03
N ASN A 299 -3.15 -3.53 -11.30
CA ASN A 299 -1.80 -3.29 -10.77
C ASN A 299 -1.11 -2.13 -11.51
N THR A 300 -1.57 -0.91 -11.27
CA THR A 300 -1.06 0.33 -11.85
C THR A 300 -1.08 1.46 -10.81
N GLU A 301 -0.29 2.54 -11.06
CA GLU A 301 -0.32 3.75 -10.24
C GLU A 301 -1.76 4.32 -10.11
N GLN A 302 -2.52 4.32 -11.21
CA GLN A 302 -3.92 4.75 -11.23
C GLN A 302 -4.81 3.83 -10.38
N GLY A 303 -4.61 2.50 -10.48
CA GLY A 303 -5.42 1.52 -9.74
C GLY A 303 -5.28 1.69 -8.22
N ILE A 304 -4.06 1.83 -7.68
CA ILE A 304 -3.85 2.10 -6.24
C ILE A 304 -4.55 3.41 -5.85
N TYR A 305 -4.31 4.48 -6.62
CA TYR A 305 -4.93 5.77 -6.32
C TYR A 305 -6.45 5.67 -6.29
N ASN A 306 -7.06 5.06 -7.30
CA ASN A 306 -8.51 4.96 -7.42
C ASN A 306 -9.12 4.06 -6.33
N ALA A 307 -8.46 2.96 -5.95
CA ALA A 307 -8.92 2.09 -4.87
C ALA A 307 -8.98 2.82 -3.53
N VAL A 308 -7.89 3.47 -3.12
CA VAL A 308 -7.83 4.25 -1.88
C VAL A 308 -8.82 5.43 -1.94
N SER A 309 -8.85 6.16 -3.05
CA SER A 309 -9.76 7.30 -3.24
C SER A 309 -11.23 6.90 -3.15
N ARG A 310 -11.59 5.74 -3.74
CA ARG A 310 -12.96 5.20 -3.74
C ARG A 310 -13.40 4.83 -2.33
N GLU A 311 -12.53 4.18 -1.54
CA GLU A 311 -12.84 3.85 -0.14
C GLU A 311 -13.04 5.11 0.70
N LEU A 312 -12.11 6.05 0.65
CA LEU A 312 -12.18 7.26 1.46
C LEU A 312 -13.39 8.14 1.14
N SER A 313 -13.94 8.06 -0.07
CA SER A 313 -15.04 8.90 -0.56
C SER A 313 -16.39 8.19 -0.71
N GLY A 314 -16.45 6.88 -0.50
CA GLY A 314 -17.68 6.09 -0.65
C GLY A 314 -18.77 6.48 0.34
N LYS A 315 -20.01 6.02 0.08
CA LYS A 315 -21.18 6.30 0.94
C LYS A 315 -21.22 5.44 2.20
N GLU A 316 -20.46 4.37 2.23
CA GLU A 316 -20.45 3.40 3.33
C GLU A 316 -19.63 3.90 4.52
N LYS A 317 -19.76 3.22 5.67
CA LYS A 317 -18.97 3.54 6.86
C LYS A 317 -17.48 3.58 6.55
N LEU A 318 -16.78 4.62 7.01
CA LEU A 318 -15.33 4.72 6.89
C LEU A 318 -14.62 3.54 7.58
N PRO A 319 -13.59 2.95 6.98
CA PRO A 319 -12.79 1.94 7.65
C PRO A 319 -12.04 2.58 8.83
N CYS A 320 -11.70 1.79 9.81
CA CYS A 320 -10.76 2.21 10.86
C CYS A 320 -9.32 2.16 10.36
N ALA A 321 -9.04 1.20 9.48
CA ALA A 321 -7.74 1.03 8.85
C ALA A 321 -7.86 0.60 7.39
N LEU A 322 -6.89 1.02 6.58
CA LEU A 322 -6.57 0.50 5.26
C LEU A 322 -5.31 -0.34 5.38
N SER A 323 -5.27 -1.52 4.75
CA SER A 323 -4.07 -2.32 4.58
C SER A 323 -3.65 -2.30 3.11
N ILE A 324 -2.37 -2.04 2.85
CA ILE A 324 -1.78 -2.02 1.52
C ILE A 324 -0.52 -2.88 1.56
N SER A 325 -0.60 -4.08 0.99
CA SER A 325 0.51 -5.04 0.93
C SER A 325 1.35 -4.88 -0.35
N TRP A 326 1.17 -3.79 -1.08
CA TRP A 326 1.75 -3.54 -2.39
C TRP A 326 2.60 -2.27 -2.41
N GLY A 327 3.73 -2.34 -3.12
CA GLY A 327 4.59 -1.19 -3.27
C GLY A 327 5.78 -1.46 -4.18
N GLU A 328 6.51 -0.39 -4.50
CA GLU A 328 7.77 -0.47 -5.26
C GLU A 328 8.76 0.61 -4.81
N PRO A 329 10.04 0.53 -5.20
CA PRO A 329 11.03 1.54 -4.82
C PRO A 329 10.55 2.95 -5.15
N GLU A 330 10.59 3.87 -4.16
CA GLU A 330 10.19 5.28 -4.38
C GLU A 330 11.00 5.99 -5.48
N THR A 331 12.13 5.42 -5.88
CA THR A 331 12.98 5.93 -6.94
C THR A 331 12.52 5.48 -8.34
N GLU A 332 11.68 4.45 -8.41
CA GLU A 332 11.16 3.89 -9.66
C GLU A 332 9.79 4.45 -10.05
N VAL A 333 9.17 5.25 -9.19
CA VAL A 333 7.87 5.88 -9.45
C VAL A 333 7.99 7.38 -9.76
N SER A 334 6.98 7.92 -10.44
CA SER A 334 6.94 9.34 -10.76
C SER A 334 6.69 10.20 -9.51
N ARG A 335 7.26 11.41 -9.49
CA ARG A 335 7.00 12.36 -8.38
C ARG A 335 5.53 12.78 -8.32
N ALA A 336 4.85 12.80 -9.45
CA ALA A 336 3.42 13.12 -9.52
C ALA A 336 2.60 12.03 -8.79
N TYR A 337 2.89 10.76 -9.03
CA TYR A 337 2.25 9.65 -8.32
C TYR A 337 2.55 9.68 -6.81
N LEU A 338 3.82 9.86 -6.41
CA LEU A 338 4.19 9.99 -4.98
C LEU A 338 3.34 11.05 -4.27
N LYS A 339 3.27 12.26 -4.85
CA LYS A 339 2.49 13.37 -4.28
C LYS A 339 1.00 13.09 -4.26
N SER A 340 0.49 12.42 -5.29
CA SER A 340 -0.94 12.10 -5.40
C SER A 340 -1.40 11.14 -4.33
N VAL A 341 -0.69 10.03 -4.16
CA VAL A 341 -1.02 9.04 -3.11
C VAL A 341 -0.75 9.60 -1.73
N ASP A 342 0.39 10.28 -1.49
CA ASP A 342 0.66 10.93 -0.20
C ASP A 342 -0.47 11.92 0.19
N SER A 343 -1.02 12.65 -0.78
CA SER A 343 -2.18 13.53 -0.57
C SER A 343 -3.43 12.76 -0.14
N LEU A 344 -3.67 11.55 -0.67
CA LEU A 344 -4.78 10.69 -0.23
C LEU A 344 -4.54 10.16 1.19
N LEU A 345 -3.29 9.78 1.54
CA LEU A 345 -2.97 9.33 2.89
C LEU A 345 -3.15 10.45 3.92
N ARG A 346 -2.92 11.71 3.53
CA ARG A 346 -3.29 12.88 4.35
C ARG A 346 -4.80 13.01 4.52
N ASP A 347 -5.58 12.77 3.47
CA ASP A 347 -7.05 12.74 3.57
C ASP A 347 -7.51 11.62 4.52
N ALA A 348 -6.92 10.42 4.41
CA ALA A 348 -7.19 9.30 5.31
C ALA A 348 -6.93 9.68 6.79
N ALA A 349 -5.79 10.32 7.08
CA ALA A 349 -5.46 10.79 8.42
C ALA A 349 -6.50 11.79 8.96
N MET A 350 -6.92 12.76 8.14
CA MET A 350 -7.96 13.73 8.52
C MET A 350 -9.32 13.08 8.76
N LEU A 351 -9.64 12.00 8.05
CA LEU A 351 -10.86 11.19 8.24
C LEU A 351 -10.75 10.21 9.43
N GLY A 352 -9.60 10.11 10.08
CA GLY A 352 -9.37 9.17 11.17
C GLY A 352 -9.16 7.74 10.71
N VAL A 353 -8.61 7.54 9.52
CA VAL A 353 -8.28 6.22 8.95
C VAL A 353 -6.78 6.00 9.07
N THR A 354 -6.37 4.91 9.71
CA THR A 354 -4.97 4.46 9.72
C THR A 354 -4.64 3.74 8.42
N VAL A 355 -3.53 4.07 7.79
CA VAL A 355 -3.08 3.36 6.58
C VAL A 355 -1.83 2.56 6.91
N CYS A 356 -1.97 1.23 6.99
CA CYS A 356 -0.89 0.28 7.22
C CYS A 356 -0.31 -0.17 5.88
N VAL A 357 1.00 -0.07 5.69
CA VAL A 357 1.65 -0.37 4.41
C VAL A 357 2.87 -1.26 4.62
N SER A 358 2.97 -2.36 3.89
CA SER A 358 4.14 -3.25 3.92
C SER A 358 5.41 -2.52 3.45
N SER A 359 6.52 -2.70 4.17
CA SER A 359 7.78 -2.00 3.87
C SER A 359 8.60 -2.63 2.73
N GLY A 360 8.22 -3.85 2.31
CA GLY A 360 8.88 -4.61 1.25
C GLY A 360 9.62 -5.85 1.75
N ASP A 361 9.93 -6.76 0.81
CA ASP A 361 10.38 -8.12 1.09
C ASP A 361 11.75 -8.46 0.49
N GLU A 362 12.40 -7.51 -0.15
CA GLU A 362 13.68 -7.71 -0.83
C GLU A 362 14.84 -6.97 -0.12
N GLY A 363 14.73 -6.81 1.20
CA GLY A 363 15.71 -6.14 2.05
C GLY A 363 15.88 -4.65 1.74
N ALA A 364 16.93 -4.05 2.28
CA ALA A 364 17.22 -2.63 2.09
C ALA A 364 17.51 -2.26 0.63
N MET A 365 18.01 -3.20 -0.18
CA MET A 365 18.33 -2.97 -1.59
C MET A 365 17.10 -3.02 -2.50
N ASN A 366 15.99 -3.56 -2.02
CA ASN A 366 14.74 -3.74 -2.77
C ASN A 366 14.98 -4.47 -4.11
N GLY A 367 15.80 -5.52 -4.07
CA GLY A 367 16.17 -6.35 -5.22
C GLY A 367 17.13 -5.70 -6.21
N ALA A 368 17.65 -4.50 -5.93
CA ALA A 368 18.69 -3.89 -6.77
C ALA A 368 20.08 -4.43 -6.46
N THR A 369 20.95 -4.44 -7.49
CA THR A 369 22.32 -4.98 -7.41
C THR A 369 23.41 -3.89 -7.37
N ASP A 370 23.01 -2.61 -7.34
CA ASP A 370 23.93 -1.46 -7.40
C ASP A 370 24.46 -1.02 -6.02
N GLY A 371 24.19 -1.80 -4.97
CA GLY A 371 24.63 -1.53 -3.61
C GLY A 371 23.96 -0.32 -2.93
N LYS A 372 22.91 0.25 -3.51
CA LYS A 372 22.24 1.45 -2.99
C LYS A 372 20.90 1.11 -2.37
N PRO A 373 20.72 1.27 -1.05
CA PRO A 373 19.44 1.01 -0.40
C PRO A 373 18.33 1.93 -0.90
N ARG A 374 17.12 1.37 -0.97
CA ARG A 374 15.90 2.00 -1.46
C ARG A 374 14.72 1.59 -0.58
N VAL A 375 13.90 2.55 -0.22
CA VAL A 375 12.65 2.27 0.49
C VAL A 375 11.48 2.19 -0.48
N ASN A 376 10.47 1.40 -0.12
CA ASN A 376 9.24 1.25 -0.88
C ASN A 376 8.29 2.42 -0.65
N PHE A 377 7.51 2.73 -1.68
CA PHE A 377 6.33 3.59 -1.62
C PHE A 377 5.08 2.73 -1.92
N PRO A 378 3.96 2.90 -1.17
CA PRO A 378 3.58 4.00 -0.26
C PRO A 378 4.15 3.96 1.17
N ALA A 379 4.90 2.92 1.57
CA ALA A 379 5.46 2.78 2.92
C ALA A 379 6.35 3.97 3.35
N SER A 380 7.05 4.61 2.41
CA SER A 380 7.89 5.77 2.68
C SER A 380 7.13 7.09 2.90
N SER A 381 5.80 7.12 2.66
CA SER A 381 5.00 8.29 3.01
C SER A 381 5.01 8.51 4.54
N PRO A 382 5.18 9.77 5.02
CA PRO A 382 5.07 10.08 6.45
C PRO A 382 3.64 9.96 6.99
N HIS A 383 2.65 9.70 6.13
CA HIS A 383 1.24 9.57 6.48
C HIS A 383 0.77 8.11 6.49
N ALA A 384 1.66 7.16 6.20
CA ALA A 384 1.47 5.72 6.36
C ALA A 384 2.10 5.23 7.67
N LEU A 385 1.53 4.17 8.25
CA LEU A 385 2.20 3.31 9.21
C LEU A 385 2.95 2.23 8.42
N SER A 386 4.25 2.34 8.33
CA SER A 386 5.10 1.41 7.60
C SER A 386 5.40 0.17 8.43
N CYS A 387 5.07 -1.01 7.90
CA CYS A 387 5.12 -2.30 8.57
C CYS A 387 6.28 -3.14 8.04
N GLY A 388 7.29 -3.37 8.87
CA GLY A 388 8.46 -4.20 8.59
C GLY A 388 8.28 -5.63 9.08
N GLY A 389 9.28 -6.48 8.80
CA GLY A 389 9.23 -7.90 9.08
C GLY A 389 10.20 -8.38 10.15
N SER A 390 9.75 -9.32 10.98
CA SER A 390 10.57 -10.05 11.95
C SER A 390 10.55 -11.55 11.71
N THR A 391 11.57 -12.24 12.24
CA THR A 391 11.64 -13.68 12.40
C THR A 391 11.41 -14.03 13.86
N VAL A 392 10.43 -14.86 14.15
CA VAL A 392 10.15 -15.37 15.50
C VAL A 392 10.98 -16.61 15.76
N HIS A 393 11.80 -16.59 16.81
CA HIS A 393 12.65 -17.74 17.18
C HIS A 393 12.02 -18.64 18.22
N ALA A 394 11.31 -18.06 19.18
CA ALA A 394 10.60 -18.78 20.22
C ALA A 394 9.41 -17.97 20.72
N SER A 395 8.38 -18.69 21.13
CA SER A 395 7.24 -18.13 21.84
C SER A 395 6.88 -19.07 23.00
N ARG A 396 6.87 -18.53 24.22
CA ARG A 396 6.30 -19.18 25.41
C ARG A 396 5.21 -18.26 25.95
N GLY A 397 3.97 -18.54 25.57
CA GLY A 397 2.87 -17.62 25.85
C GLY A 397 3.12 -16.25 25.18
N ARG A 398 3.33 -15.21 26.00
CA ARG A 398 3.60 -13.83 25.55
C ARG A 398 5.09 -13.46 25.46
N ASP A 399 5.97 -14.36 25.89
CA ASP A 399 7.43 -14.14 25.73
C ASP A 399 7.85 -14.57 24.32
N VAL A 400 7.86 -13.59 23.41
CA VAL A 400 8.24 -13.76 22.01
C VAL A 400 9.63 -13.20 21.79
N ARG A 401 10.54 -14.02 21.29
CA ARG A 401 11.90 -13.62 20.90
C ARG A 401 11.98 -13.46 19.40
N GLU A 402 12.42 -12.29 18.95
CA GLU A 402 12.44 -11.92 17.54
C GLU A 402 13.80 -11.36 17.10
N SER A 403 14.07 -11.50 15.81
CA SER A 403 15.12 -10.76 15.09
C SER A 403 14.55 -10.14 13.84
N ALA A 404 15.27 -9.22 13.21
CA ALA A 404 14.90 -8.71 11.88
C ALA A 404 14.82 -9.87 10.88
N TRP A 405 13.76 -9.89 10.06
CA TRP A 405 13.59 -10.93 9.06
C TRP A 405 14.64 -10.81 7.96
N ASN A 406 15.40 -11.90 7.77
CA ASN A 406 16.34 -12.06 6.67
C ASN A 406 16.57 -13.54 6.38
N CYS A 407 15.88 -14.07 5.37
CA CYS A 407 16.02 -15.45 4.92
C CYS A 407 17.25 -15.69 4.04
N VAL A 408 17.88 -14.62 3.53
CA VAL A 408 19.05 -14.73 2.63
C VAL A 408 20.22 -15.43 3.33
N LEU A 409 20.34 -15.24 4.65
CA LEU A 409 21.33 -15.92 5.48
C LEU A 409 21.18 -17.45 5.50
N TYR A 410 20.04 -17.98 5.05
CA TYR A 410 19.73 -19.41 5.00
C TYR A 410 19.57 -19.93 3.56
N GLY A 411 20.13 -19.21 2.58
CA GLY A 411 20.02 -19.60 1.16
C GLY A 411 18.61 -19.41 0.55
N MET A 412 17.70 -18.81 1.29
CA MET A 412 16.36 -18.43 0.82
C MET A 412 16.34 -16.95 0.44
N ARG A 413 15.34 -16.52 -0.32
CA ARG A 413 15.15 -15.09 -0.57
C ARG A 413 14.10 -14.53 0.38
N GLY A 414 14.21 -13.26 0.64
CA GLY A 414 13.30 -12.48 1.47
C GLY A 414 14.00 -11.89 2.67
N ALA A 415 13.82 -10.60 2.83
CA ALA A 415 14.28 -9.84 3.99
C ALA A 415 13.41 -8.60 4.14
N THR A 416 13.25 -8.12 5.38
CA THR A 416 12.46 -6.93 5.66
C THR A 416 12.98 -5.71 4.91
N GLY A 417 12.11 -5.03 4.18
CA GLY A 417 12.40 -3.74 3.57
C GLY A 417 12.58 -2.66 4.63
N GLY A 418 13.47 -1.72 4.36
CA GLY A 418 13.68 -0.59 5.26
C GLY A 418 14.89 0.24 4.88
N GLY A 419 15.00 1.40 5.51
CA GLY A 419 16.04 2.39 5.21
C GLY A 419 15.55 3.81 5.39
N VAL A 420 16.12 4.74 4.62
CA VAL A 420 15.81 6.17 4.71
C VAL A 420 15.38 6.72 3.35
N SER A 421 14.22 7.36 3.31
CA SER A 421 13.65 7.95 2.12
C SER A 421 14.54 9.06 1.54
N ARG A 422 14.64 9.08 0.21
CA ARG A 422 15.27 10.16 -0.56
C ARG A 422 14.25 11.17 -1.09
N ARG A 423 12.96 10.90 -0.89
CA ARG A 423 11.83 11.68 -1.43
C ARG A 423 11.09 12.47 -0.35
N PHE A 424 10.94 11.87 0.84
CA PHE A 424 10.23 12.47 1.96
C PHE A 424 11.22 12.92 3.05
N PRO A 425 11.09 14.14 3.58
CA PRO A 425 11.92 14.60 4.68
C PRO A 425 11.59 13.82 5.97
N THR A 426 12.51 13.87 6.93
CA THR A 426 12.27 13.32 8.28
C THR A 426 11.08 14.03 8.91
N PRO A 427 9.99 13.34 9.24
CA PRO A 427 8.83 13.96 9.86
C PRO A 427 9.16 14.41 11.31
N PRO A 428 8.41 15.38 11.86
CA PRO A 428 8.67 15.94 13.20
C PRO A 428 8.79 14.87 14.28
N TRP A 429 7.93 13.87 14.25
CA TRP A 429 7.86 12.80 15.24
C TRP A 429 9.02 11.78 15.16
N GLN A 430 9.78 11.72 14.05
CA GLN A 430 10.98 10.88 13.93
C GLN A 430 12.30 11.60 14.29
N LYS A 431 12.31 12.93 14.40
CA LYS A 431 13.54 13.71 14.54
C LYS A 431 14.42 13.32 15.73
N LYS A 432 13.83 12.81 16.82
CA LYS A 432 14.54 12.45 18.06
C LYS A 432 14.82 10.95 18.19
N HIS A 433 14.55 10.15 17.17
CA HIS A 433 14.61 8.68 17.22
C HIS A 433 15.82 8.08 16.48
N GLY A 434 16.89 8.85 16.27
CA GLY A 434 18.15 8.32 15.74
C GLY A 434 18.11 7.84 14.29
N VAL A 435 17.14 8.31 13.47
CA VAL A 435 17.09 7.98 12.05
C VAL A 435 18.37 8.43 11.35
N PRO A 436 19.16 7.52 10.72
CA PRO A 436 20.41 7.87 10.08
C PRO A 436 20.20 8.75 8.85
N LEU A 437 21.27 9.27 8.28
CA LEU A 437 21.22 9.92 6.98
C LEU A 437 20.90 8.88 5.88
N SER A 438 20.15 9.33 4.88
CA SER A 438 19.95 8.53 3.66
C SER A 438 21.28 8.32 2.91
N PRO A 439 21.38 7.35 2.01
CA PRO A 439 22.62 7.05 1.27
C PRO A 439 23.23 8.22 0.49
N ASN A 440 22.46 9.29 0.25
CA ASN A 440 22.91 10.52 -0.39
C ASN A 440 23.23 11.65 0.62
N GLY A 441 23.41 11.30 1.90
CA GLY A 441 23.80 12.22 2.97
C GLY A 441 22.70 13.17 3.46
N ARG A 442 21.43 12.94 3.11
CA ARG A 442 20.30 13.80 3.49
C ARG A 442 19.47 13.19 4.62
N LYS A 443 18.89 14.03 5.45
CA LYS A 443 17.85 13.62 6.40
C LYS A 443 16.57 13.24 5.62
N GLY A 444 16.01 12.07 5.94
CA GLY A 444 14.81 11.54 5.29
C GLY A 444 13.92 10.76 6.26
N ARG A 445 12.72 10.41 5.81
CA ARG A 445 11.78 9.56 6.50
C ARG A 445 12.40 8.17 6.70
N GLY A 446 12.53 7.72 7.94
CA GLY A 446 13.00 6.37 8.30
C GLY A 446 11.89 5.32 8.15
N VAL A 447 12.17 4.21 7.51
CA VAL A 447 11.26 3.08 7.21
C VAL A 447 11.88 1.80 7.76
N PRO A 448 11.10 0.90 8.41
CA PRO A 448 9.68 0.97 8.78
C PRO A 448 9.43 1.74 10.08
N ASP A 449 8.14 1.85 10.49
CA ASP A 449 7.76 2.36 11.81
C ASP A 449 7.70 1.25 12.85
N VAL A 450 7.11 0.14 12.46
CA VAL A 450 6.79 -1.02 13.31
C VAL A 450 7.10 -2.31 12.57
N ALA A 451 7.05 -3.45 13.26
CA ALA A 451 7.28 -4.75 12.66
C ALA A 451 6.27 -5.80 13.14
N GLY A 452 6.36 -6.99 12.54
CA GLY A 452 5.62 -8.17 12.92
C GLY A 452 6.16 -9.41 12.19
N PRO A 453 5.60 -10.63 12.43
CA PRO A 453 6.09 -11.88 11.87
C PRO A 453 5.94 -11.90 10.34
N ALA A 454 7.06 -12.05 9.64
CA ALA A 454 7.14 -12.03 8.18
C ALA A 454 7.89 -13.22 7.59
N ASP A 455 8.66 -13.94 8.41
CA ASP A 455 9.45 -15.09 7.99
C ASP A 455 8.53 -16.28 7.70
N PRO A 456 8.48 -16.81 6.46
CA PRO A 456 7.59 -17.94 6.12
C PRO A 456 7.88 -19.19 6.93
N ARG A 457 9.12 -19.38 7.42
CA ARG A 457 9.49 -20.52 8.29
C ARG A 457 8.84 -20.42 9.67
N ARG A 458 8.29 -19.27 10.01
CA ARG A 458 7.67 -18.93 11.29
C ARG A 458 6.36 -18.18 11.11
N GLY A 459 5.74 -18.33 9.94
CA GLY A 459 4.48 -17.66 9.60
C GLY A 459 3.25 -18.38 10.14
N CYS A 460 2.10 -17.76 9.93
CA CYS A 460 0.80 -18.31 10.28
C CYS A 460 0.26 -19.23 9.20
N ALA A 461 -0.53 -20.21 9.62
CA ALA A 461 -1.29 -21.05 8.72
C ALA A 461 -2.36 -20.22 7.98
N ILE A 462 -2.34 -20.29 6.66
CA ILE A 462 -3.35 -19.76 5.74
C ILE A 462 -3.83 -20.86 4.80
N LEU A 463 -4.98 -20.68 4.15
CA LEU A 463 -5.57 -21.68 3.25
C LEU A 463 -5.81 -21.09 1.86
N VAL A 464 -5.05 -21.54 0.86
CA VAL A 464 -5.09 -21.02 -0.50
C VAL A 464 -5.27 -22.17 -1.50
N GLY A 465 -6.34 -22.13 -2.31
CA GLY A 465 -6.65 -23.20 -3.27
C GLY A 465 -6.87 -24.56 -2.59
N GLY A 466 -7.45 -24.56 -1.39
CA GLY A 466 -7.65 -25.77 -0.58
C GLY A 466 -6.38 -26.32 0.07
N ARG A 467 -5.25 -25.62 0.01
CA ARG A 467 -3.95 -26.03 0.56
C ARG A 467 -3.53 -25.16 1.73
N ARG A 468 -3.05 -25.79 2.78
CA ARG A 468 -2.43 -25.10 3.91
C ARG A 468 -1.04 -24.59 3.53
N CYS A 469 -0.82 -23.30 3.75
CA CYS A 469 0.43 -22.59 3.44
C CYS A 469 0.86 -21.77 4.66
N SER A 470 2.11 -21.31 4.66
CA SER A 470 2.60 -20.35 5.64
C SER A 470 2.46 -18.93 5.11
N SER A 471 2.00 -17.98 5.94
CA SER A 471 2.03 -16.57 5.64
C SER A 471 3.47 -16.07 5.46
N VAL A 472 3.67 -15.08 4.61
CA VAL A 472 5.01 -14.62 4.24
C VAL A 472 5.05 -13.11 3.98
N GLY A 473 6.20 -12.53 4.29
CA GLY A 473 6.50 -11.16 3.91
C GLY A 473 5.94 -10.09 4.84
N THR A 474 6.34 -8.88 4.59
CA THR A 474 5.80 -7.69 5.26
C THR A 474 4.33 -7.47 4.91
N SER A 475 3.83 -8.15 3.88
CA SER A 475 2.43 -8.27 3.51
C SER A 475 1.58 -8.88 4.63
N ALA A 476 2.09 -9.86 5.38
CA ALA A 476 1.39 -10.41 6.55
C ALA A 476 1.29 -9.41 7.72
N VAL A 477 2.19 -8.41 7.75
CA VAL A 477 2.30 -7.47 8.87
C VAL A 477 1.34 -6.28 8.72
N ALA A 478 1.09 -5.81 7.51
CA ALA A 478 0.15 -4.71 7.29
C ALA A 478 -1.29 -5.05 7.74
N PRO A 479 -1.91 -6.19 7.37
CA PRO A 479 -3.22 -6.59 7.86
C PRO A 479 -3.23 -6.91 9.36
N LEU A 480 -2.13 -7.40 9.94
CA LEU A 480 -1.99 -7.58 11.39
C LEU A 480 -2.14 -6.23 12.12
N TRP A 481 -1.43 -5.20 11.67
CA TRP A 481 -1.52 -3.86 12.27
C TRP A 481 -2.87 -3.21 12.01
N ALA A 482 -3.51 -3.47 10.85
CA ALA A 482 -4.87 -2.99 10.58
C ALA A 482 -5.88 -3.62 11.54
N ALA A 483 -5.78 -4.92 11.82
CA ALA A 483 -6.59 -5.63 12.81
C ALA A 483 -6.34 -5.11 14.24
N LEU A 484 -5.07 -4.85 14.58
CA LEU A 484 -4.70 -4.26 15.86
C LEU A 484 -5.36 -2.88 16.04
N VAL A 485 -5.33 -2.03 15.03
CA VAL A 485 -6.03 -0.72 15.05
C VAL A 485 -7.54 -0.89 15.22
N ALA A 486 -8.14 -1.91 14.63
CA ALA A 486 -9.56 -2.20 14.84
C ALA A 486 -9.87 -2.55 16.30
N CYS A 487 -9.01 -3.36 16.94
CA CYS A 487 -9.13 -3.69 18.37
C CYS A 487 -8.92 -2.44 19.26
N LEU A 488 -7.90 -1.62 18.96
CA LEU A 488 -7.67 -0.36 19.67
C LEU A 488 -8.88 0.58 19.59
N ASN A 489 -9.42 0.76 18.39
CA ASN A 489 -10.58 1.64 18.20
C ASN A 489 -11.84 1.13 18.91
N GLN A 490 -12.03 -0.20 18.96
CA GLN A 490 -13.13 -0.80 19.74
C GLN A 490 -13.00 -0.46 21.22
N GLU A 491 -11.83 -0.66 21.79
CA GLU A 491 -11.57 -0.48 23.21
C GLU A 491 -11.60 1.00 23.63
N LEU A 492 -10.98 1.87 22.84
CA LEU A 492 -10.91 3.29 23.14
C LEU A 492 -12.22 4.03 22.84
N GLY A 493 -13.15 3.42 22.12
CA GLY A 493 -14.34 4.11 21.62
C GLY A 493 -14.02 5.30 20.70
N ALA A 494 -12.79 5.36 20.15
CA ALA A 494 -12.28 6.46 19.36
C ALA A 494 -11.38 5.96 18.23
N ARG A 495 -11.23 6.77 17.17
CA ARG A 495 -10.40 6.42 16.01
C ARG A 495 -8.95 6.78 16.25
N CYS A 496 -8.03 5.82 16.08
CA CYS A 496 -6.59 6.07 16.14
C CYS A 496 -6.11 6.95 14.97
N GLY A 497 -6.61 6.74 13.75
CA GLY A 497 -6.29 7.56 12.58
C GLY A 497 -4.78 7.66 12.34
N TYR A 498 -4.22 8.86 12.39
CA TYR A 498 -2.78 9.12 12.22
C TYR A 498 -1.98 8.61 13.42
N ILE A 499 -1.78 7.27 13.48
CA ILE A 499 -1.26 6.59 14.67
C ILE A 499 0.28 6.70 14.82
N ALA A 500 1.05 6.82 13.73
CA ALA A 500 2.52 6.79 13.80
C ALA A 500 3.10 7.77 14.84
N PRO A 501 2.77 9.07 14.88
CA PRO A 501 3.29 9.99 15.90
C PRO A 501 3.02 9.53 17.34
N LEU A 502 1.87 8.90 17.59
CA LEU A 502 1.50 8.39 18.90
C LEU A 502 2.42 7.24 19.33
N LEU A 503 2.69 6.29 18.41
CA LEU A 503 3.59 5.16 18.69
C LEU A 503 5.02 5.64 18.99
N TYR A 504 5.50 6.66 18.29
CA TYR A 504 6.81 7.24 18.54
C TYR A 504 6.88 7.97 19.90
N ASN A 505 5.82 8.64 20.31
CA ASN A 505 5.73 9.26 21.64
C ASN A 505 5.71 8.19 22.75
N LEU A 506 4.93 7.12 22.59
CA LEU A 506 4.89 6.00 23.54
C LEU A 506 6.26 5.31 23.66
N ALA A 507 6.94 5.10 22.55
CA ALA A 507 8.29 4.51 22.54
C ALA A 507 9.31 5.40 23.27
N ALA A 508 9.16 6.73 23.21
CA ALA A 508 10.00 7.68 23.94
C ALA A 508 9.74 7.70 25.45
N SER A 509 8.54 7.27 25.89
CA SER A 509 8.11 7.25 27.30
C SER A 509 8.35 5.90 27.98
N ASP A 510 9.07 4.98 27.34
CA ASP A 510 9.40 3.63 27.85
C ASP A 510 8.18 2.81 28.36
N THR A 511 7.06 2.92 27.65
CA THR A 511 5.79 2.30 28.06
C THR A 511 5.74 0.80 27.84
N ASN A 512 6.80 0.17 27.31
CA ASN A 512 6.83 -1.24 26.96
C ASN A 512 5.74 -1.67 25.93
N ALA A 513 5.07 -0.68 25.32
CA ALA A 513 3.99 -0.87 24.36
C ALA A 513 4.42 -1.61 23.09
N LEU A 514 5.71 -1.50 22.76
CA LEU A 514 6.34 -2.16 21.61
C LEU A 514 7.55 -2.98 22.11
N ARG A 515 7.70 -4.18 21.54
CA ARG A 515 8.86 -5.04 21.79
C ARG A 515 9.98 -4.66 20.83
N GLN A 516 11.05 -4.09 21.36
CA GLN A 516 12.22 -3.75 20.56
C GLN A 516 12.87 -5.01 19.97
N ILE A 517 13.25 -4.95 18.70
CA ILE A 517 13.95 -6.01 17.97
C ILE A 517 15.36 -5.51 17.67
N THR A 518 16.34 -6.03 18.42
CA THR A 518 17.72 -5.51 18.43
C THR A 518 18.73 -6.42 17.72
N LYS A 519 18.29 -7.56 17.16
CA LYS A 519 19.15 -8.54 16.48
C LYS A 519 18.74 -8.71 15.02
N GLY A 520 19.71 -9.07 14.18
CA GLY A 520 19.51 -9.31 12.75
C GLY A 520 19.77 -8.09 11.88
N ASN A 521 19.55 -8.24 10.58
CA ASN A 521 19.80 -7.21 9.57
C ASN A 521 18.86 -7.38 8.37
N ASN A 522 18.84 -6.40 7.47
CA ASN A 522 18.07 -6.48 6.21
C ASN A 522 18.95 -6.43 4.94
N GLY A 523 20.19 -6.86 5.07
CA GLY A 523 21.17 -6.86 3.98
C GLY A 523 22.01 -5.58 3.86
N PHE A 524 21.68 -4.52 4.59
CA PHE A 524 22.47 -3.27 4.65
C PHE A 524 22.46 -2.65 6.04
N TYR A 525 21.29 -2.49 6.66
CA TYR A 525 21.15 -1.96 8.01
C TYR A 525 21.12 -3.08 9.03
N GLN A 526 21.66 -2.79 10.22
CA GLN A 526 21.59 -3.67 11.38
C GLN A 526 20.44 -3.26 12.30
N ALA A 527 19.76 -4.24 12.89
CA ALA A 527 18.83 -4.00 13.97
C ALA A 527 19.60 -3.60 15.24
N GLY A 528 19.05 -2.74 16.05
CA GLY A 528 19.67 -2.21 17.26
C GLY A 528 18.66 -1.58 18.21
N PRO A 529 19.08 -1.11 19.39
CA PRO A 529 18.21 -0.45 20.35
C PRO A 529 17.54 0.81 19.78
N GLY A 530 16.34 1.10 20.24
CA GLY A 530 15.53 2.21 19.75
C GLY A 530 14.97 1.94 18.35
N TRP A 531 14.71 3.01 17.59
CA TRP A 531 14.30 2.86 16.18
C TRP A 531 15.48 2.37 15.32
N ASN A 532 15.21 1.40 14.47
CA ASN A 532 16.19 0.92 13.49
C ASN A 532 15.56 0.68 12.12
N ALA A 533 16.37 0.74 11.07
CA ALA A 533 15.92 0.65 9.67
C ALA A 533 15.57 -0.78 9.22
N CYS A 534 15.48 -1.74 10.13
CA CYS A 534 15.03 -3.11 9.86
C CYS A 534 13.59 -3.35 10.37
N THR A 535 13.32 -2.89 11.59
CA THR A 535 12.09 -3.24 12.34
C THR A 535 11.42 -2.03 12.99
N GLY A 536 11.87 -0.82 12.69
CA GLY A 536 11.32 0.39 13.27
C GLY A 536 11.42 0.41 14.80
N LEU A 537 10.33 0.71 15.47
CA LEU A 537 10.17 0.68 16.93
C LEU A 537 9.99 -0.75 17.48
N GLY A 538 9.77 -1.76 16.60
CA GLY A 538 9.59 -3.16 16.96
C GLY A 538 8.17 -3.69 16.78
N SER A 539 7.87 -4.85 17.37
CA SER A 539 6.61 -5.56 17.25
C SER A 539 5.61 -5.17 18.34
N PRO A 540 4.29 -5.33 18.13
CA PRO A 540 3.28 -4.88 19.08
C PRO A 540 3.21 -5.75 20.34
N ARG A 541 2.82 -5.13 21.43
CA ARG A 541 2.30 -5.74 22.66
C ARG A 541 0.94 -5.09 22.93
N LEU A 542 -0.11 -5.64 22.33
CA LEU A 542 -1.41 -4.93 22.30
C LEU A 542 -1.95 -4.59 23.69
N GLU A 543 -1.81 -5.47 24.67
CA GLU A 543 -2.25 -5.18 26.05
C GLU A 543 -1.50 -3.99 26.64
N HIS A 544 -0.15 -3.96 26.54
CA HIS A 544 0.64 -2.83 27.04
C HIS A 544 0.34 -1.55 26.25
N LEU A 545 0.07 -1.68 24.95
CA LEU A 545 -0.33 -0.53 24.13
C LEU A 545 -1.68 0.03 24.58
N LEU A 546 -2.65 -0.84 24.92
CA LEU A 546 -3.93 -0.44 25.50
C LEU A 546 -3.78 0.21 26.87
N GLU A 547 -2.96 -0.37 27.76
CA GLU A 547 -2.65 0.21 29.08
C GLU A 547 -2.06 1.60 28.92
N ALA A 548 -1.04 1.77 28.08
CA ALA A 548 -0.41 3.06 27.83
C ALA A 548 -1.37 4.11 27.25
N LEU A 549 -2.35 3.67 26.46
CA LEU A 549 -3.37 4.55 25.89
C LEU A 549 -4.55 4.84 26.83
N ARG A 550 -4.80 4.03 27.86
CA ARG A 550 -5.81 4.30 28.89
C ARG A 550 -5.33 5.31 29.94
N VAL A 551 -4.02 5.31 30.20
CA VAL A 551 -3.40 6.15 31.25
C VAL A 551 -2.97 7.52 30.73
N ALA A 552 -2.80 7.68 29.42
CA ALA A 552 -2.39 8.96 28.84
C ALA A 552 -3.51 10.00 28.98
N PRO A 553 -3.26 11.16 29.60
CA PRO A 553 -4.25 12.20 29.87
C PRO A 553 -4.75 12.93 28.62
#